data_e9234d3f862ea1cf012cc47b03c122e7
#
_entry.id   e9234d3f862ea1cf012cc47b03c122e7
#
_cell.length_a   1.000
_cell.length_b   1.000
_cell.length_c   1.000
_cell.angle_alpha   90.00
_cell.angle_beta   90.00
_cell.angle_gamma   90.00
#
_symmetry.space_group_name_H-M   'P 1'
#
loop_
_entity.id
_entity.type
_entity.pdbx_description
1 polymer ?
#
loop_
_entity_poly.entity_id
_entity_poly.type
_entity_poly.pdbx_seq_one_letter_code
_entity_poly.pdbx_strand_id
1 'polypeptide(L)'
;MNVEIIGQKFEQATRLLCEYMPLAETLIKPTLFHCIRVGVYLYHHNYSLDLIIAGIMHDALEDTDISEGLLEKEFGLNVLRIVKANSVDETITDFWENKRELISRCIKNGEDSMIVKACDIFDSFNYYSKLKSQKDLDFCIGISKIIFNKLPENFSDEIFKTLKNKLSEYS
;
A
#
# COMPACT_ATOMS: atom_id res chain seq x y z
N MET A 1 10.30 -0.23 -20.35
CA MET A 1 10.78 0.62 -19.23
C MET A 1 12.27 0.30 -19.00
N ASN A 2 13.13 1.32 -18.75
CA ASN A 2 14.57 1.05 -18.55
C ASN A 2 14.82 0.44 -17.17
N VAL A 3 15.31 -0.81 -17.13
CA VAL A 3 15.54 -1.59 -15.91
C VAL A 3 16.53 -0.90 -14.96
N GLU A 4 17.54 -0.21 -15.51
CA GLU A 4 18.53 0.52 -14.70
C GLU A 4 17.88 1.69 -13.94
N ILE A 5 17.00 2.46 -14.60
CA ILE A 5 16.29 3.57 -13.97
C ILE A 5 15.37 3.06 -12.86
N ILE A 6 14.66 1.95 -13.11
CA ILE A 6 13.81 1.34 -12.09
C ILE A 6 14.65 0.93 -10.88
N GLY A 7 15.77 0.21 -11.11
CA GLY A 7 16.64 -0.24 -10.03
C GLY A 7 17.18 0.92 -9.20
N GLN A 8 17.66 1.99 -9.85
CA GLN A 8 18.16 3.19 -9.17
C GLN A 8 17.06 3.88 -8.31
N LYS A 9 15.85 4.02 -8.87
CA LYS A 9 14.74 4.66 -8.15
C LYS A 9 14.19 3.79 -7.04
N PHE A 10 14.13 2.47 -7.23
CA PHE A 10 13.78 1.50 -6.20
C PHE A 10 14.75 1.58 -5.01
N GLU A 11 16.05 1.59 -5.30
CA GLU A 11 17.09 1.74 -4.28
C GLU A 11 16.99 3.09 -3.57
N GLN A 12 16.78 4.19 -4.30
CA GLN A 12 16.58 5.52 -3.74
C GLN A 12 15.40 5.55 -2.75
N ALA A 13 14.24 5.02 -3.14
CA ALA A 13 13.06 4.95 -2.28
C ALA A 13 13.30 4.10 -1.04
N THR A 14 13.93 2.93 -1.22
CA THR A 14 14.25 2.03 -0.10
C THR A 14 15.23 2.68 0.88
N ARG A 15 16.27 3.37 0.39
CA ARG A 15 17.23 4.07 1.26
C ARG A 15 16.57 5.19 2.04
N LEU A 16 15.73 6.00 1.37
CA LEU A 16 15.01 7.08 2.03
C LEU A 16 14.08 6.51 3.12
N LEU A 17 13.34 5.45 2.81
CA LEU A 17 12.46 4.83 3.79
C LEU A 17 13.26 4.25 4.98
N CYS A 18 14.40 3.60 4.74
CA CYS A 18 15.27 3.08 5.80
C CYS A 18 15.83 4.19 6.71
N GLU A 19 16.11 5.37 6.16
CA GLU A 19 16.66 6.50 6.94
C GLU A 19 15.63 7.04 7.94
N TYR A 20 14.35 7.06 7.58
CA TYR A 20 13.28 7.66 8.38
C TYR A 20 12.43 6.64 9.14
N MET A 21 12.46 5.36 8.77
CA MET A 21 11.66 4.34 9.44
C MET A 21 12.21 4.03 10.83
N PRO A 22 11.41 4.15 11.90
CA PRO A 22 11.84 3.79 13.23
C PRO A 22 12.11 2.27 13.33
N LEU A 23 13.00 1.89 14.26
CA LEU A 23 13.27 0.48 14.53
C LEU A 23 12.00 -0.21 15.05
N ALA A 24 11.65 -1.31 14.42
CA ALA A 24 10.44 -2.09 14.72
C ALA A 24 10.64 -2.97 15.96
N GLU A 25 10.75 -2.38 17.16
CA GLU A 25 10.97 -3.14 18.40
C GLU A 25 9.72 -3.94 18.85
N THR A 26 8.52 -3.54 18.44
CA THR A 26 7.25 -4.08 18.95
C THR A 26 6.20 -4.42 17.89
N LEU A 27 6.46 -4.20 16.62
CA LEU A 27 5.47 -4.42 15.55
C LEU A 27 5.36 -5.91 15.19
N ILE A 28 4.13 -6.40 15.15
CA ILE A 28 3.82 -7.77 14.70
C ILE A 28 4.21 -7.96 13.23
N LYS A 29 3.96 -6.93 12.40
CA LYS A 29 4.40 -6.88 10.99
C LYS A 29 5.44 -5.77 10.85
N PRO A 30 6.72 -6.11 10.59
CA PRO A 30 7.76 -5.10 10.36
C PRO A 30 7.42 -4.23 9.14
N THR A 31 7.10 -2.94 9.36
CA THR A 31 6.59 -2.03 8.32
C THR A 31 7.57 -1.88 7.16
N LEU A 32 8.86 -1.63 7.44
CA LEU A 32 9.87 -1.51 6.38
C LEU A 32 9.89 -2.73 5.46
N PHE A 33 9.87 -3.94 6.03
CA PHE A 33 9.89 -5.17 5.25
C PHE A 33 8.59 -5.36 4.45
N HIS A 34 7.45 -4.95 5.00
CA HIS A 34 6.17 -4.93 4.30
C HIS A 34 6.20 -4.00 3.09
N CYS A 35 6.60 -2.75 3.27
CA CYS A 35 6.71 -1.75 2.21
C CYS A 35 7.61 -2.23 1.06
N ILE A 36 8.76 -2.81 1.37
CA ILE A 36 9.65 -3.40 0.37
C ILE A 36 8.96 -4.53 -0.41
N ARG A 37 8.23 -5.44 0.27
CA ARG A 37 7.52 -6.54 -0.42
C ARG A 37 6.43 -6.04 -1.35
N VAL A 38 5.69 -4.99 -0.98
CA VAL A 38 4.70 -4.33 -1.85
C VAL A 38 5.38 -3.78 -3.11
N GLY A 39 6.48 -3.04 -2.95
CA GLY A 39 7.28 -2.54 -4.08
C GLY A 39 7.82 -3.65 -4.98
N VAL A 40 8.34 -4.73 -4.39
CA VAL A 40 8.83 -5.92 -5.12
C VAL A 40 7.71 -6.61 -5.89
N TYR A 41 6.51 -6.75 -5.29
CA TYR A 41 5.35 -7.29 -5.98
C TYR A 41 5.02 -6.48 -7.23
N LEU A 42 4.90 -5.16 -7.09
CA LEU A 42 4.62 -4.24 -8.20
C LEU A 42 5.70 -4.31 -9.29
N TYR A 43 6.97 -4.37 -8.90
CA TYR A 43 8.08 -4.53 -9.83
C TYR A 43 7.97 -5.84 -10.64
N HIS A 44 7.74 -6.97 -9.99
CA HIS A 44 7.64 -8.27 -10.65
C HIS A 44 6.42 -8.41 -11.56
N HIS A 45 5.39 -7.61 -11.34
CA HIS A 45 4.19 -7.58 -12.19
C HIS A 45 4.24 -6.47 -13.25
N ASN A 46 5.42 -5.86 -13.49
CA ASN A 46 5.66 -4.86 -14.53
C ASN A 46 4.82 -3.59 -14.42
N TYR A 47 4.44 -3.17 -13.22
CA TYR A 47 3.78 -1.91 -13.01
C TYR A 47 4.67 -0.71 -13.34
N SER A 48 4.09 0.47 -13.46
CA SER A 48 4.82 1.70 -13.72
C SER A 48 5.79 2.04 -12.59
N LEU A 49 6.83 2.82 -12.90
CA LEU A 49 7.78 3.27 -11.90
C LEU A 49 7.11 4.00 -10.74
N ASP A 50 6.13 4.86 -11.05
CA ASP A 50 5.40 5.61 -10.02
C ASP A 50 4.64 4.69 -9.06
N LEU A 51 4.01 3.61 -9.57
CA LEU A 51 3.34 2.61 -8.75
C LEU A 51 4.31 1.82 -7.89
N ILE A 52 5.46 1.43 -8.45
CA ILE A 52 6.50 0.72 -7.69
C ILE A 52 6.99 1.58 -6.53
N ILE A 53 7.31 2.85 -6.80
CA ILE A 53 7.81 3.77 -5.77
C ILE A 53 6.71 4.08 -4.75
N ALA A 54 5.47 4.34 -5.21
CA ALA A 54 4.35 4.55 -4.31
C ALA A 54 4.07 3.32 -3.42
N GLY A 55 4.26 2.11 -3.95
CA GLY A 55 4.17 0.87 -3.17
C GLY A 55 5.23 0.74 -2.08
N ILE A 56 6.48 1.21 -2.34
CA ILE A 56 7.52 1.26 -1.31
C ILE A 56 7.20 2.34 -0.26
N MET A 57 6.60 3.44 -0.66
CA MET A 57 6.42 4.64 0.17
C MET A 57 5.02 4.76 0.77
N HIS A 58 4.12 3.78 0.57
CA HIS A 58 2.68 3.93 0.89
C HIS A 58 2.38 4.22 2.36
N ASP A 59 3.19 3.70 3.29
CA ASP A 59 3.10 3.94 4.72
C ASP A 59 4.02 5.09 5.21
N ALA A 60 4.79 5.73 4.31
CA ALA A 60 5.81 6.70 4.70
C ALA A 60 5.26 7.92 5.44
N LEU A 61 4.07 8.43 5.05
CA LEU A 61 3.45 9.57 5.72
C LEU A 61 2.77 9.21 7.05
N GLU A 62 2.49 7.92 7.30
CA GLU A 62 1.89 7.44 8.55
C GLU A 62 2.95 7.04 9.58
N ASP A 63 4.00 6.34 9.13
CA ASP A 63 4.93 5.64 10.01
C ASP A 63 6.29 6.33 10.14
N THR A 64 6.50 7.48 9.46
CA THR A 64 7.79 8.19 9.46
C THR A 64 7.62 9.72 9.50
N ASP A 65 8.74 10.42 9.74
CA ASP A 65 8.81 11.90 9.66
C ASP A 65 9.03 12.41 8.21
N ILE A 66 8.85 11.59 7.19
CA ILE A 66 8.95 11.99 5.78
C ILE A 66 7.82 12.96 5.47
N SER A 67 8.19 14.19 5.02
CA SER A 67 7.20 15.19 4.63
C SER A 67 6.70 15.00 3.20
N GLU A 68 5.49 15.50 2.92
CA GLU A 68 4.93 15.56 1.55
C GLU A 68 5.89 16.28 0.59
N GLY A 69 6.50 17.38 1.01
CA GLY A 69 7.45 18.14 0.19
C GLY A 69 8.70 17.35 -0.16
N LEU A 70 9.17 16.48 0.73
CA LEU A 70 10.30 15.59 0.45
C LEU A 70 9.90 14.50 -0.55
N LEU A 71 8.73 13.89 -0.39
CA LEU A 71 8.21 12.89 -1.34
C LEU A 71 8.04 13.48 -2.74
N GLU A 72 7.44 14.67 -2.84
CA GLU A 72 7.25 15.36 -4.13
C GLU A 72 8.58 15.69 -4.81
N LYS A 73 9.54 16.20 -4.04
CA LYS A 73 10.88 16.56 -4.54
C LYS A 73 11.63 15.34 -5.09
N GLU A 74 11.60 14.21 -4.38
CA GLU A 74 12.41 13.03 -4.72
C GLU A 74 11.74 12.12 -5.77
N PHE A 75 10.39 12.05 -5.77
CA PHE A 75 9.65 11.09 -6.58
C PHE A 75 8.54 11.70 -7.45
N GLY A 76 8.27 12.99 -7.30
CA GLY A 76 7.28 13.71 -8.11
C GLY A 76 5.85 13.65 -7.57
N LEU A 77 5.02 14.53 -8.15
CA LEU A 77 3.65 14.77 -7.68
C LEU A 77 2.74 13.53 -7.80
N ASN A 78 2.96 12.70 -8.82
CA ASN A 78 2.09 11.53 -9.01
C ASN A 78 2.29 10.49 -7.90
N VAL A 79 3.55 10.20 -7.52
CA VAL A 79 3.86 9.34 -6.37
C VAL A 79 3.27 9.92 -5.09
N LEU A 80 3.49 11.22 -4.83
CA LEU A 80 2.91 11.87 -3.66
C LEU A 80 1.39 11.71 -3.59
N ARG A 81 0.68 11.94 -4.71
CA ARG A 81 -0.79 11.80 -4.75
C ARG A 81 -1.25 10.40 -4.39
N ILE A 82 -0.57 9.37 -4.89
CA ILE A 82 -0.89 7.97 -4.61
C ILE A 82 -0.64 7.66 -3.12
N VAL A 83 0.52 8.07 -2.58
CA VAL A 83 0.86 7.88 -1.16
C VAL A 83 -0.16 8.58 -0.26
N LYS A 84 -0.46 9.86 -0.49
CA LYS A 84 -1.50 10.59 0.27
C LYS A 84 -2.87 9.94 0.23
N ALA A 85 -3.27 9.41 -0.92
CA ALA A 85 -4.54 8.71 -1.03
C ALA A 85 -4.57 7.42 -0.17
N ASN A 86 -3.41 6.82 0.06
CA ASN A 86 -3.24 5.60 0.85
C ASN A 86 -3.02 5.85 2.35
N SER A 87 -2.73 7.08 2.76
CA SER A 87 -2.48 7.43 4.17
C SER A 87 -3.79 7.69 4.93
N VAL A 88 -3.87 7.33 6.21
CA VAL A 88 -5.07 7.54 7.05
C VAL A 88 -5.32 9.02 7.34
N ASP A 89 -6.56 9.38 7.65
CA ASP A 89 -6.92 10.70 8.18
C ASP A 89 -7.01 10.61 9.70
N GLU A 90 -6.03 11.17 10.39
CA GLU A 90 -5.95 11.12 11.86
C GLU A 90 -7.10 11.87 12.56
N THR A 91 -7.84 12.72 11.83
CA THR A 91 -9.00 13.44 12.40
C THR A 91 -10.22 12.52 12.55
N ILE A 92 -10.26 11.39 11.86
CA ILE A 92 -11.35 10.41 11.93
C ILE A 92 -11.02 9.37 12.99
N THR A 93 -11.68 9.45 14.11
CA THR A 93 -11.41 8.62 15.30
C THR A 93 -12.04 7.21 15.25
N ASP A 94 -13.17 7.05 14.53
CA ASP A 94 -13.75 5.72 14.32
C ASP A 94 -12.91 4.93 13.32
N PHE A 95 -12.41 3.78 13.77
CA PHE A 95 -11.49 2.94 12.99
C PHE A 95 -12.07 2.50 11.64
N TRP A 96 -13.31 1.99 11.63
CA TRP A 96 -13.89 1.49 10.40
C TRP A 96 -14.38 2.61 9.48
N GLU A 97 -14.79 3.75 10.04
CA GLU A 97 -15.12 4.95 9.27
C GLU A 97 -13.87 5.49 8.56
N ASN A 98 -12.75 5.59 9.28
CA ASN A 98 -11.46 5.98 8.70
C ASN A 98 -11.05 5.07 7.53
N LYS A 99 -11.19 3.74 7.70
CA LYS A 99 -10.87 2.80 6.60
C LYS A 99 -11.84 2.93 5.41
N ARG A 100 -13.13 3.20 5.64
CA ARG A 100 -14.10 3.47 4.57
C ARG A 100 -13.80 4.77 3.82
N GLU A 101 -13.36 5.81 4.54
CA GLU A 101 -12.93 7.08 3.96
C GLU A 101 -11.68 6.88 3.11
N LEU A 102 -10.65 6.23 3.65
CA LEU A 102 -9.39 5.93 2.94
C LEU A 102 -9.67 5.22 1.62
N ILE A 103 -10.47 4.16 1.60
CA ILE A 103 -10.82 3.45 0.35
C ILE A 103 -11.57 4.38 -0.62
N SER A 104 -12.47 5.23 -0.12
CA SER A 104 -13.19 6.19 -0.97
C SER A 104 -12.25 7.23 -1.58
N ARG A 105 -11.25 7.68 -0.83
CA ARG A 105 -10.20 8.61 -1.30
C ARG A 105 -9.27 7.95 -2.33
N CYS A 106 -8.87 6.69 -2.11
CA CYS A 106 -8.11 5.93 -3.11
C CYS A 106 -8.90 5.81 -4.43
N ILE A 107 -10.19 5.47 -4.38
CA ILE A 107 -11.06 5.39 -5.57
C ILE A 107 -11.14 6.76 -6.26
N LYS A 108 -11.36 7.84 -5.51
CA LYS A 108 -11.44 9.21 -6.06
C LYS A 108 -10.13 9.64 -6.71
N ASN A 109 -8.98 9.20 -6.17
CA ASN A 109 -7.66 9.50 -6.75
C ASN A 109 -7.37 8.68 -8.02
N GLY A 110 -8.06 7.56 -8.24
CA GLY A 110 -7.95 6.73 -9.44
C GLY A 110 -7.46 5.31 -9.19
N GLU A 111 -7.45 4.50 -10.25
CA GLU A 111 -7.12 3.08 -10.20
C GLU A 111 -5.73 2.82 -9.62
N ASP A 112 -4.73 3.65 -9.93
CA ASP A 112 -3.36 3.54 -9.42
C ASP A 112 -3.30 3.48 -7.88
N SER A 113 -4.07 4.34 -7.21
CA SER A 113 -4.12 4.34 -5.74
C SER A 113 -4.79 3.09 -5.18
N MET A 114 -5.79 2.57 -5.87
CA MET A 114 -6.45 1.32 -5.49
C MET A 114 -5.57 0.10 -5.76
N ILE A 115 -4.72 0.12 -6.79
CA ILE A 115 -3.73 -0.92 -7.05
C ILE A 115 -2.76 -1.01 -5.88
N VAL A 116 -2.19 0.12 -5.43
CA VAL A 116 -1.27 0.13 -4.28
C VAL A 116 -1.98 -0.39 -3.03
N LYS A 117 -3.21 0.07 -2.74
CA LYS A 117 -3.99 -0.41 -1.59
C LYS A 117 -4.31 -1.91 -1.67
N ALA A 118 -4.66 -2.41 -2.84
CA ALA A 118 -4.91 -3.84 -3.02
C ALA A 118 -3.64 -4.68 -2.83
N CYS A 119 -2.48 -4.21 -3.30
CA CYS A 119 -1.19 -4.85 -3.07
C CYS A 119 -0.81 -4.88 -1.58
N ASP A 120 -1.01 -3.76 -0.86
CA ASP A 120 -0.81 -3.66 0.60
C ASP A 120 -1.63 -4.74 1.33
N ILE A 121 -2.94 -4.78 1.07
CA ILE A 121 -3.83 -5.76 1.74
C ILE A 121 -3.49 -7.19 1.34
N PHE A 122 -3.14 -7.45 0.09
CA PHE A 122 -2.72 -8.77 -0.38
C PHE A 122 -1.42 -9.23 0.32
N ASP A 123 -0.43 -8.35 0.45
CA ASP A 123 0.80 -8.66 1.20
C ASP A 123 0.50 -8.93 2.68
N SER A 124 -0.36 -8.12 3.29
CA SER A 124 -0.80 -8.29 4.67
C SER A 124 -1.50 -9.64 4.89
N PHE A 125 -2.41 -10.06 4.00
CA PHE A 125 -3.02 -11.38 4.03
C PHE A 125 -1.97 -12.51 4.04
N ASN A 126 -1.00 -12.43 3.12
CA ASN A 126 0.05 -13.45 2.99
C ASN A 126 0.94 -13.51 4.23
N TYR A 127 1.21 -12.36 4.84
CA TYR A 127 2.02 -12.28 6.06
C TYR A 127 1.27 -12.83 7.27
N TYR A 128 0.05 -12.37 7.54
CA TYR A 128 -0.74 -12.78 8.70
C TYR A 128 -1.23 -14.23 8.61
N SER A 129 -1.43 -14.73 7.40
CA SER A 129 -1.70 -16.14 7.15
C SER A 129 -0.55 -17.05 7.65
N LYS A 130 0.71 -16.65 7.38
CA LYS A 130 1.89 -17.36 7.88
C LYS A 130 2.03 -17.29 9.40
N LEU A 131 1.68 -16.15 10.00
CA LEU A 131 1.67 -15.95 11.44
C LEU A 131 0.49 -16.64 12.14
N LYS A 132 -0.53 -17.08 11.40
CA LYS A 132 -1.79 -17.63 11.93
C LYS A 132 -2.49 -16.65 12.88
N SER A 133 -2.38 -15.35 12.63
CA SER A 133 -3.02 -14.30 13.43
C SER A 133 -4.45 -14.07 12.96
N GLN A 134 -5.43 -14.69 13.62
CA GLN A 134 -6.85 -14.55 13.24
C GLN A 134 -7.32 -13.09 13.29
N LYS A 135 -6.96 -12.35 14.34
CA LYS A 135 -7.33 -10.94 14.49
C LYS A 135 -6.91 -10.09 13.28
N ASP A 136 -5.67 -10.28 12.80
CA ASP A 136 -5.13 -9.50 11.69
C ASP A 136 -5.67 -10.00 10.33
N LEU A 137 -6.00 -11.28 10.23
CA LEU A 137 -6.74 -11.82 9.07
C LEU A 137 -8.15 -11.24 9.00
N ASP A 138 -8.87 -11.14 10.13
CA ASP A 138 -10.21 -10.51 10.19
C ASP A 138 -10.16 -9.03 9.75
N PHE A 139 -9.09 -8.33 10.10
CA PHE A 139 -8.84 -6.98 9.58
C PHE A 139 -8.71 -6.98 8.05
N CYS A 140 -7.85 -7.83 7.48
CA CYS A 140 -7.68 -7.94 6.03
C CYS A 140 -8.99 -8.29 5.31
N ILE A 141 -9.78 -9.21 5.88
CA ILE A 141 -11.13 -9.58 5.39
C ILE A 141 -12.05 -8.36 5.38
N GLY A 142 -12.07 -7.61 6.48
CA GLY A 142 -12.91 -6.41 6.63
C GLY A 142 -12.58 -5.35 5.57
N ILE A 143 -11.30 -5.01 5.41
CA ILE A 143 -10.85 -4.05 4.39
C ILE A 143 -11.17 -4.54 2.98
N SER A 144 -10.90 -5.81 2.67
CA SER A 144 -11.20 -6.37 1.35
C SER A 144 -12.70 -6.30 1.02
N LYS A 145 -13.58 -6.56 1.99
CA LYS A 145 -15.03 -6.39 1.81
C LYS A 145 -15.39 -4.93 1.50
N ILE A 146 -14.76 -3.95 2.17
CA ILE A 146 -14.99 -2.52 1.88
C ILE A 146 -14.52 -2.19 0.46
N ILE A 147 -13.35 -2.68 0.05
CA ILE A 147 -12.81 -2.51 -1.31
C ILE A 147 -13.84 -3.01 -2.33
N PHE A 148 -14.23 -4.29 -2.27
CA PHE A 148 -15.09 -4.90 -3.28
C PHE A 148 -16.52 -4.37 -3.28
N ASN A 149 -17.01 -3.84 -2.17
CA ASN A 149 -18.32 -3.17 -2.11
C ASN A 149 -18.32 -1.79 -2.79
N LYS A 150 -17.15 -1.16 -2.95
CA LYS A 150 -17.01 0.19 -3.50
C LYS A 150 -16.25 0.25 -4.82
N LEU A 151 -15.55 -0.82 -5.21
CA LEU A 151 -14.69 -0.84 -6.38
C LEU A 151 -15.49 -0.53 -7.64
N PRO A 152 -15.12 0.51 -8.43
CA PRO A 152 -15.80 0.83 -9.68
C PRO A 152 -15.66 -0.30 -10.71
N GLU A 153 -16.70 -0.52 -11.53
CA GLU A 153 -16.69 -1.57 -12.55
C GLU A 153 -15.60 -1.39 -13.62
N ASN A 154 -15.17 -0.14 -13.84
CA ASN A 154 -14.10 0.19 -14.78
C ASN A 154 -12.69 -0.02 -14.21
N PHE A 155 -12.53 -0.34 -12.93
CA PHE A 155 -11.25 -0.72 -12.34
C PHE A 155 -11.05 -2.22 -12.57
N SER A 156 -10.10 -2.57 -13.42
CA SER A 156 -9.98 -3.93 -13.96
C SER A 156 -8.62 -4.59 -13.79
N ASP A 157 -7.72 -3.95 -13.01
CA ASP A 157 -6.38 -4.47 -12.79
C ASP A 157 -6.39 -5.88 -12.18
N GLU A 158 -5.39 -6.70 -12.54
CA GLU A 158 -5.30 -8.11 -12.13
C GLU A 158 -5.12 -8.28 -10.61
N ILE A 159 -4.59 -7.29 -9.91
CA ILE A 159 -4.46 -7.33 -8.44
C ILE A 159 -5.82 -7.46 -7.76
N PHE A 160 -6.88 -6.86 -8.32
CA PHE A 160 -8.21 -6.97 -7.73
C PHE A 160 -8.75 -8.41 -7.79
N LYS A 161 -8.48 -9.14 -8.88
CA LYS A 161 -8.84 -10.57 -9.00
C LYS A 161 -8.00 -11.39 -8.03
N THR A 162 -6.70 -11.10 -7.94
CA THR A 162 -5.77 -11.76 -7.02
C THR A 162 -6.21 -11.59 -5.57
N LEU A 163 -6.56 -10.36 -5.15
CA LEU A 163 -7.07 -10.08 -3.81
C LEU A 163 -8.43 -10.73 -3.55
N LYS A 164 -9.32 -10.77 -4.56
CA LYS A 164 -10.63 -11.42 -4.45
C LYS A 164 -10.49 -12.93 -4.26
N ASN A 165 -9.59 -13.56 -5.01
CA ASN A 165 -9.28 -14.98 -4.84
C ASN A 165 -8.72 -15.24 -3.43
N LYS A 166 -7.81 -14.38 -2.97
CA LYS A 166 -7.26 -14.49 -1.61
C LYS A 166 -8.34 -14.35 -0.54
N LEU A 167 -9.26 -13.39 -0.67
CA LEU A 167 -10.39 -13.25 0.24
C LEU A 167 -11.26 -14.50 0.28
N SER A 168 -11.48 -15.17 -0.87
CA SER A 168 -12.31 -16.38 -0.95
C SER A 168 -11.75 -17.59 -0.19
N GLU A 169 -10.44 -17.59 0.14
CA GLU A 169 -9.84 -18.64 0.98
C GLU A 169 -10.32 -18.57 2.44
N TYR A 170 -10.95 -17.43 2.84
CA TYR A 170 -11.39 -17.12 4.21
C TYR A 170 -12.91 -16.85 4.32
N SER A 171 -13.68 -17.22 3.29
CA SER A 171 -15.14 -16.97 3.19
C SER A 171 -15.94 -18.23 3.45
#